data_27f53ff088d45f9cbb30dc1fb68828d4
#
_entry.id   27f53ff088d45f9cbb30dc1fb68828d4
#
_cell.length_a   1.000
_cell.length_b   1.000
_cell.length_c   1.000
_cell.angle_alpha   90.00
_cell.angle_beta   90.00
_cell.angle_gamma   90.00
#
_symmetry.space_group_name_H-M   'P 1'
#
loop_
_entity.id
_entity.type
_entity.pdbx_description
1 polymer ?
#
loop_
_entity_poly.entity_id
_entity_poly.type
_entity_poly.pdbx_seq_one_letter_code
_entity_poly.pdbx_strand_id
1 'polypeptide(L)'
;MSDTGIAQNIARFGSFRSRAASHAGTAGRHNEDAYLNRPDLGLWAVADGAGGHQSGEVASAEVVDLLQGIEAGLSATDMLQEVRSRLETAHARLRAAALRRGADVIMATTAVVVLARDDYFACLWAGDSPAYLLRANTLTKITRDHSLVQDLVESGIISETEATNHPQANVITRAVGADADALNLDKRTGRLVLGDRLLLCSDGLSKTLSNERLAELLSGGGDTSAERLVMAALDAQAIDNVTAVIIDFDADDGSTSLQASPSSVPASPSAEASAGSSADEHRGVAHDDGPPVGA
;
A
#
# COMPACT_ATOMS: atom_id res chain seq x y z
N MET A 1 50.30 -10.03 36.05
CA MET A 1 49.03 -9.33 36.09
C MET A 1 48.48 -9.34 34.67
N SER A 2 47.64 -10.31 34.38
CA SER A 2 47.11 -10.54 33.01
C SER A 2 45.81 -9.77 32.91
N ASP A 3 45.82 -8.76 32.06
CA ASP A 3 44.65 -7.97 31.75
C ASP A 3 43.77 -8.76 30.76
N THR A 4 42.72 -9.37 31.30
CA THR A 4 41.69 -10.06 30.50
C THR A 4 40.71 -9.03 30.00
N GLY A 5 41.03 -8.47 28.83
CA GLY A 5 40.10 -7.61 28.10
C GLY A 5 38.83 -8.39 27.74
N ILE A 6 37.76 -8.13 28.47
CA ILE A 6 36.41 -8.55 28.12
C ILE A 6 36.02 -7.77 26.86
N ALA A 7 36.11 -8.43 25.71
CA ALA A 7 35.53 -7.92 24.49
C ALA A 7 34.01 -7.82 24.69
N GLN A 8 33.51 -6.60 24.93
CA GLN A 8 32.10 -6.31 24.90
C GLN A 8 31.63 -6.58 23.48
N ASN A 9 30.91 -7.67 23.30
CA ASN A 9 30.21 -7.98 22.07
C ASN A 9 29.03 -7.01 21.98
N ILE A 10 29.27 -5.80 21.48
CA ILE A 10 28.20 -4.83 21.16
C ILE A 10 27.44 -5.48 20.01
N ALA A 11 26.28 -6.07 20.32
CA ALA A 11 25.35 -6.53 19.31
C ALA A 11 25.02 -5.30 18.42
N ARG A 12 25.53 -5.28 17.19
CA ARG A 12 25.18 -4.27 16.20
C ARG A 12 23.73 -4.56 15.81
N PHE A 13 22.80 -3.79 16.34
CA PHE A 13 21.43 -3.80 15.89
C PHE A 13 21.40 -3.21 14.48
N GLY A 14 20.67 -3.83 13.56
CA GLY A 14 20.44 -3.28 12.25
C GLY A 14 19.46 -2.12 12.31
N SER A 15 19.57 -1.21 11.36
CA SER A 15 18.64 -0.11 11.16
C SER A 15 17.80 -0.34 9.90
N PHE A 16 16.59 0.21 9.88
CA PHE A 16 15.71 0.16 8.73
C PHE A 16 15.75 1.49 7.98
N ARG A 17 16.06 1.39 6.69
CA ARG A 17 15.84 2.50 5.75
C ARG A 17 14.78 2.08 4.76
N SER A 18 13.85 2.97 4.45
CA SER A 18 12.77 2.63 3.53
C SER A 18 12.45 3.75 2.55
N ARG A 19 11.90 3.36 1.41
CA ARG A 19 11.48 4.25 0.33
C ARG A 19 10.20 3.73 -0.26
N ALA A 20 9.35 4.63 -0.73
CA ALA A 20 8.10 4.28 -1.35
C ALA A 20 7.83 5.13 -2.57
N ALA A 21 7.20 4.55 -3.58
CA ALA A 21 6.72 5.25 -4.75
C ALA A 21 5.40 4.61 -5.20
N SER A 22 4.51 5.45 -5.76
CA SER A 22 3.22 5.04 -6.29
C SER A 22 2.88 5.83 -7.55
N HIS A 23 2.22 5.18 -8.51
CA HIS A 23 1.78 5.79 -9.76
C HIS A 23 0.47 5.16 -10.26
N ALA A 24 -0.38 5.95 -10.88
CA ALA A 24 -1.70 5.53 -11.37
C ALA A 24 -1.66 4.57 -12.60
N GLY A 25 -0.47 4.17 -13.06
CA GLY A 25 -0.32 3.37 -14.28
C GLY A 25 -0.53 4.17 -15.56
N THR A 26 -0.67 3.47 -16.68
CA THR A 26 -0.81 4.09 -18.01
C THR A 26 -2.26 4.19 -18.50
N ALA A 27 -3.22 3.58 -17.80
CA ALA A 27 -4.64 3.57 -18.21
C ALA A 27 -5.39 4.91 -17.99
N GLY A 28 -4.76 5.92 -17.39
CA GLY A 28 -5.39 7.21 -17.10
C GLY A 28 -6.51 7.14 -16.04
N ARG A 29 -6.48 6.12 -15.19
CA ARG A 29 -7.41 5.93 -14.07
C ARG A 29 -6.94 6.65 -12.81
N HIS A 30 -7.84 6.78 -11.83
CA HIS A 30 -7.44 7.16 -10.48
C HIS A 30 -6.48 6.14 -9.89
N ASN A 31 -5.58 6.60 -9.01
CA ASN A 31 -4.76 5.72 -8.23
C ASN A 31 -5.57 5.24 -7.02
N GLU A 32 -5.94 3.97 -7.02
CA GLU A 32 -6.66 3.31 -5.93
C GLU A 32 -5.71 2.59 -4.96
N ASP A 33 -4.39 2.62 -5.23
CA ASP A 33 -3.37 2.16 -4.31
C ASP A 33 -3.11 3.18 -3.20
N ALA A 34 -2.82 2.67 -2.01
CA ALA A 34 -2.29 3.44 -0.89
C ALA A 34 -1.13 2.72 -0.22
N TYR A 35 -0.23 3.46 0.44
CA TYR A 35 0.88 2.85 1.17
C TYR A 35 1.17 3.57 2.49
N LEU A 36 1.73 2.83 3.44
CA LEU A 36 2.28 3.33 4.68
C LEU A 36 3.79 3.12 4.70
N ASN A 37 4.54 4.17 5.07
CA ASN A 37 5.99 4.12 5.23
C ASN A 37 6.38 4.78 6.57
N ARG A 38 6.44 3.97 7.64
CA ARG A 38 6.73 4.41 9.01
C ARG A 38 7.95 3.65 9.57
N PRO A 39 9.17 3.95 9.08
CA PRO A 39 10.40 3.32 9.57
C PRO A 39 10.65 3.59 11.06
N ASP A 40 10.16 4.70 11.60
CA ASP A 40 10.21 5.04 13.02
C ASP A 40 9.45 4.05 13.92
N LEU A 41 8.41 3.40 13.38
CA LEU A 41 7.65 2.34 14.04
C LEU A 41 8.09 0.94 13.63
N GLY A 42 8.92 0.81 12.59
CA GLY A 42 9.16 -0.46 11.92
C GLY A 42 7.90 -1.01 11.27
N LEU A 43 7.09 -0.15 10.64
CA LEU A 43 5.77 -0.50 10.10
C LEU A 43 5.62 0.02 8.66
N TRP A 44 5.31 -0.89 7.75
CA TRP A 44 5.07 -0.59 6.33
C TRP A 44 3.87 -1.35 5.82
N ALA A 45 3.13 -0.77 4.89
CA ALA A 45 2.00 -1.41 4.25
C ALA A 45 1.82 -0.96 2.79
N VAL A 46 1.21 -1.83 2.00
CA VAL A 46 0.61 -1.52 0.70
C VAL A 46 -0.81 -2.04 0.72
N ALA A 47 -1.72 -1.24 0.20
CA ALA A 47 -3.14 -1.55 0.05
C ALA A 47 -3.55 -1.19 -1.39
N ASP A 48 -4.06 -2.16 -2.12
CA ASP A 48 -4.55 -2.05 -3.50
C ASP A 48 -6.07 -2.09 -3.47
N GLY A 49 -6.69 -0.98 -3.84
CA GLY A 49 -8.12 -0.77 -3.71
C GLY A 49 -8.90 -1.35 -4.86
N ALA A 50 -9.97 -2.09 -4.56
CA ALA A 50 -10.88 -2.65 -5.53
C ALA A 50 -12.32 -2.18 -5.29
N GLY A 51 -12.97 -1.67 -6.35
CA GLY A 51 -14.36 -1.23 -6.32
C GLY A 51 -14.64 -0.20 -7.39
N GLY A 52 -15.85 -0.17 -7.93
CA GLY A 52 -16.23 0.85 -8.91
C GLY A 52 -16.38 2.25 -8.27
N HIS A 53 -16.21 3.32 -9.08
CA HIS A 53 -16.54 4.70 -8.70
C HIS A 53 -15.88 5.22 -7.41
N GLN A 54 -14.56 5.28 -7.34
CA GLN A 54 -13.77 5.77 -6.19
C GLN A 54 -13.87 4.91 -4.91
N SER A 55 -14.51 3.74 -4.97
CA SER A 55 -14.65 2.89 -3.80
C SER A 55 -13.33 2.23 -3.41
N GLY A 56 -12.48 1.91 -4.39
CA GLY A 56 -11.15 1.33 -4.17
C GLY A 56 -10.23 2.32 -3.48
N GLU A 57 -10.13 3.58 -3.96
CA GLU A 57 -9.34 4.65 -3.34
C GLU A 57 -9.73 4.87 -1.87
N VAL A 58 -11.04 4.92 -1.57
CA VAL A 58 -11.52 5.05 -0.19
C VAL A 58 -11.16 3.84 0.65
N ALA A 59 -11.21 2.63 0.07
CA ALA A 59 -10.93 1.41 0.79
C ALA A 59 -9.45 1.27 1.17
N SER A 60 -8.55 1.53 0.24
CA SER A 60 -7.10 1.49 0.48
C SER A 60 -6.66 2.59 1.46
N ALA A 61 -7.21 3.81 1.31
CA ALA A 61 -6.95 4.92 2.22
C ALA A 61 -7.42 4.62 3.65
N GLU A 62 -8.60 4.02 3.86
CA GLU A 62 -9.09 3.64 5.19
C GLU A 62 -8.12 2.70 5.93
N VAL A 63 -7.53 1.73 5.22
CA VAL A 63 -6.52 0.83 5.80
C VAL A 63 -5.28 1.60 6.21
N VAL A 64 -4.74 2.44 5.33
CA VAL A 64 -3.52 3.21 5.58
C VAL A 64 -3.73 4.22 6.71
N ASP A 65 -4.84 4.94 6.74
CA ASP A 65 -5.16 5.94 7.75
C ASP A 65 -5.27 5.33 9.15
N LEU A 66 -5.92 4.15 9.26
CA LEU A 66 -6.02 3.43 10.52
C LEU A 66 -4.65 2.94 11.01
N LEU A 67 -3.80 2.45 10.12
CA LEU A 67 -2.44 2.03 10.47
C LEU A 67 -1.55 3.24 10.80
N GLN A 68 -1.71 4.37 10.11
CA GLN A 68 -0.99 5.61 10.38
C GLN A 68 -1.25 6.14 11.80
N GLY A 69 -2.45 5.91 12.34
CA GLY A 69 -2.83 6.30 13.70
C GLY A 69 -2.25 5.43 14.81
N ILE A 70 -1.38 4.46 14.52
CA ILE A 70 -0.72 3.64 15.53
C ILE A 70 0.38 4.46 16.21
N GLU A 71 0.36 4.46 17.57
CA GLU A 71 1.30 5.20 18.38
C GLU A 71 2.64 4.47 18.56
N ALA A 72 3.69 5.23 18.80
CA ALA A 72 5.01 4.69 19.12
C ALA A 72 5.04 4.08 20.54
N GLY A 73 6.04 3.25 20.79
CA GLY A 73 6.32 2.72 22.14
C GLY A 73 5.66 1.38 22.46
N LEU A 74 4.89 0.81 21.54
CA LEU A 74 4.30 -0.53 21.71
C LEU A 74 5.41 -1.61 21.68
N SER A 75 5.21 -2.70 22.44
CA SER A 75 6.03 -3.90 22.28
C SER A 75 5.78 -4.55 20.91
N ALA A 76 6.66 -5.47 20.46
CA ALA A 76 6.44 -6.18 19.20
C ALA A 76 5.13 -6.97 19.18
N THR A 77 4.74 -7.55 20.32
CA THR A 77 3.47 -8.30 20.47
C THR A 77 2.28 -7.36 20.41
N ASP A 78 2.33 -6.23 21.15
CA ASP A 78 1.24 -5.26 21.18
C ASP A 78 1.07 -4.59 19.82
N MET A 79 2.18 -4.27 19.13
CA MET A 79 2.16 -3.71 17.78
C MET A 79 1.48 -4.69 16.81
N LEU A 80 1.79 -5.99 16.87
CA LEU A 80 1.15 -7.00 16.03
C LEU A 80 -0.36 -7.11 16.31
N GLN A 81 -0.78 -7.02 17.57
CA GLN A 81 -2.18 -7.02 17.96
C GLN A 81 -2.89 -5.76 17.49
N GLU A 82 -2.25 -4.59 17.65
CA GLU A 82 -2.81 -3.31 17.22
C GLU A 82 -3.00 -3.27 15.71
N VAL A 83 -2.02 -3.73 14.92
CA VAL A 83 -2.16 -3.83 13.45
C VAL A 83 -3.34 -4.72 13.07
N ARG A 84 -3.51 -5.90 13.72
CA ARG A 84 -4.68 -6.76 13.47
C ARG A 84 -5.99 -6.06 13.78
N SER A 85 -6.07 -5.43 14.93
CA SER A 85 -7.26 -4.69 15.38
C SER A 85 -7.63 -3.56 14.42
N ARG A 86 -6.62 -2.83 13.89
CA ARG A 86 -6.84 -1.77 12.90
C ARG A 86 -7.36 -2.32 11.58
N LEU A 87 -6.80 -3.42 11.09
CA LEU A 87 -7.26 -4.08 9.86
C LEU A 87 -8.68 -4.66 10.02
N GLU A 88 -9.02 -5.25 11.17
CA GLU A 88 -10.37 -5.71 11.48
C GLU A 88 -11.36 -4.53 11.56
N THR A 89 -10.92 -3.39 12.11
CA THR A 89 -11.72 -2.16 12.14
C THR A 89 -11.95 -1.62 10.74
N ALA A 90 -10.92 -1.59 9.88
CA ALA A 90 -11.06 -1.21 8.48
C ALA A 90 -12.08 -2.11 7.76
N HIS A 91 -11.94 -3.43 7.93
CA HIS A 91 -12.84 -4.40 7.35
C HIS A 91 -14.31 -4.15 7.74
N ALA A 92 -14.60 -3.98 9.02
CA ALA A 92 -15.95 -3.71 9.51
C ALA A 92 -16.51 -2.38 8.97
N ARG A 93 -15.69 -1.32 8.92
CA ARG A 93 -16.10 0.00 8.41
C ARG A 93 -16.39 -0.02 6.92
N LEU A 94 -15.54 -0.67 6.12
CA LEU A 94 -15.71 -0.79 4.67
C LEU A 94 -16.98 -1.57 4.33
N ARG A 95 -17.22 -2.71 4.99
CA ARG A 95 -18.46 -3.47 4.82
C ARG A 95 -19.71 -2.64 5.18
N ALA A 96 -19.67 -1.94 6.31
CA ALA A 96 -20.78 -1.07 6.70
C ALA A 96 -20.97 0.09 5.71
N ALA A 97 -19.90 0.62 5.11
CA ALA A 97 -19.98 1.66 4.10
C ALA A 97 -20.55 1.12 2.77
N ALA A 98 -20.14 -0.06 2.34
CA ALA A 98 -20.66 -0.73 1.15
C ALA A 98 -22.19 -0.97 1.28
N LEU A 99 -22.63 -1.54 2.39
CA LEU A 99 -24.05 -1.79 2.67
C LEU A 99 -24.89 -0.50 2.63
N ARG A 100 -24.36 0.63 3.12
CA ARG A 100 -25.06 1.93 3.05
C ARG A 100 -25.19 2.48 1.64
N ARG A 101 -24.27 2.12 0.73
CA ARG A 101 -24.28 2.58 -0.68
C ARG A 101 -25.15 1.72 -1.58
N GLY A 102 -25.43 0.50 -1.22
CA GLY A 102 -26.30 -0.44 -1.94
C GLY A 102 -25.83 -1.88 -1.86
N ALA A 103 -26.71 -2.83 -2.18
CA ALA A 103 -26.42 -4.26 -2.05
C ALA A 103 -25.31 -4.78 -2.99
N ASP A 104 -25.11 -4.10 -4.14
CA ASP A 104 -24.14 -4.52 -5.15
C ASP A 104 -22.83 -3.69 -5.11
N VAL A 105 -22.68 -2.83 -4.10
CA VAL A 105 -21.47 -1.99 -3.99
C VAL A 105 -20.39 -2.73 -3.23
N ILE A 106 -19.24 -2.87 -3.86
CA ILE A 106 -18.03 -3.43 -3.25
C ILE A 106 -17.11 -2.27 -2.84
N MET A 107 -16.65 -2.30 -1.60
CA MET A 107 -15.61 -1.43 -1.07
C MET A 107 -14.57 -2.33 -0.39
N ALA A 108 -13.60 -2.74 -1.13
CA ALA A 108 -12.59 -3.68 -0.67
C ALA A 108 -11.17 -3.23 -1.07
N THR A 109 -10.20 -3.73 -0.36
CA THR A 109 -8.79 -3.50 -0.69
C THR A 109 -7.96 -4.69 -0.25
N THR A 110 -6.87 -4.98 -0.96
CA THR A 110 -5.83 -5.83 -0.43
C THR A 110 -5.17 -5.15 0.77
N ALA A 111 -4.43 -5.90 1.55
CA ALA A 111 -3.50 -5.36 2.53
C ALA A 111 -2.31 -6.31 2.64
N VAL A 112 -1.11 -5.79 2.45
CA VAL A 112 0.14 -6.44 2.83
C VAL A 112 0.88 -5.52 3.79
N VAL A 113 1.15 -6.02 5.01
CA VAL A 113 1.72 -5.24 6.10
C VAL A 113 2.95 -5.95 6.64
N VAL A 114 4.06 -5.23 6.72
CA VAL A 114 5.29 -5.71 7.37
C VAL A 114 5.54 -4.90 8.63
N LEU A 115 5.78 -5.64 9.71
CA LEU A 115 6.33 -5.12 10.96
C LEU A 115 7.74 -5.68 11.13
N ALA A 116 8.70 -4.84 11.47
CA ALA A 116 10.04 -5.29 11.79
C ALA A 116 10.58 -4.60 13.04
N ARG A 117 11.28 -5.37 13.85
CA ARG A 117 11.97 -4.90 15.04
C ARG A 117 13.22 -5.74 15.28
N ASP A 118 14.32 -5.07 15.57
CA ASP A 118 15.63 -5.71 15.67
C ASP A 118 15.93 -6.50 14.38
N ASP A 119 16.15 -7.79 14.47
CA ASP A 119 16.36 -8.68 13.33
C ASP A 119 15.15 -9.58 13.02
N TYR A 120 13.96 -9.25 13.51
CA TYR A 120 12.74 -10.02 13.25
C TYR A 120 11.74 -9.22 12.43
N PHE A 121 11.02 -9.92 11.56
CA PHE A 121 9.86 -9.37 10.88
C PHE A 121 8.63 -10.26 11.02
N ALA A 122 7.47 -9.64 10.94
CA ALA A 122 6.18 -10.28 10.71
C ALA A 122 5.51 -9.64 9.49
N CYS A 123 5.04 -10.46 8.57
CA CYS A 123 4.23 -10.06 7.43
C CYS A 123 2.81 -10.57 7.64
N LEU A 124 1.82 -9.69 7.53
CA LEU A 124 0.38 -9.99 7.55
C LEU A 124 -0.20 -9.61 6.21
N TRP A 125 -1.12 -10.41 5.65
CA TRP A 125 -1.76 -10.02 4.39
C TRP A 125 -3.15 -10.62 4.19
N ALA A 126 -3.94 -9.94 3.37
CA ALA A 126 -5.16 -10.39 2.71
C ALA A 126 -5.17 -9.81 1.30
N GLY A 127 -5.28 -10.65 0.27
CA GLY A 127 -5.24 -10.26 -1.13
C GLY A 127 -4.05 -10.84 -1.89
N ASP A 128 -3.77 -10.25 -3.04
CA ASP A 128 -2.72 -10.64 -3.99
C ASP A 128 -1.62 -9.58 -4.19
N SER A 129 -1.59 -8.55 -3.31
CA SER A 129 -0.45 -7.65 -3.19
C SER A 129 0.69 -8.37 -2.46
N PRO A 130 1.83 -8.64 -3.13
CA PRO A 130 2.85 -9.51 -2.56
C PRO A 130 3.89 -8.78 -1.70
N ALA A 131 4.54 -9.55 -0.82
CA ALA A 131 5.79 -9.18 -0.20
C ALA A 131 6.91 -10.15 -0.63
N TYR A 132 8.11 -9.59 -0.84
CA TYR A 132 9.30 -10.33 -1.22
C TYR A 132 10.46 -10.03 -0.26
N LEU A 133 11.37 -11.00 -0.15
CA LEU A 133 12.68 -10.86 0.50
C LEU A 133 13.78 -11.08 -0.55
N LEU A 134 14.62 -10.08 -0.75
CA LEU A 134 15.88 -10.21 -1.46
C LEU A 134 17.00 -10.46 -0.43
N ARG A 135 17.63 -11.63 -0.51
CA ARG A 135 18.78 -12.04 0.30
C ARG A 135 19.86 -12.64 -0.58
N ALA A 136 21.07 -12.13 -0.50
CA ALA A 136 22.20 -12.62 -1.30
C ALA A 136 21.84 -12.75 -2.79
N ASN A 137 21.19 -11.74 -3.37
CA ASN A 137 20.69 -11.67 -4.76
C ASN A 137 19.61 -12.71 -5.12
N THR A 138 19.06 -13.42 -4.16
CA THR A 138 17.93 -14.33 -4.37
C THR A 138 16.64 -13.68 -3.90
N LEU A 139 15.69 -13.47 -4.82
CA LEU A 139 14.36 -12.96 -4.53
C LEU A 139 13.43 -14.11 -4.17
N THR A 140 12.81 -14.04 -2.99
CA THR A 140 11.83 -15.02 -2.51
C THR A 140 10.53 -14.32 -2.18
N LYS A 141 9.41 -14.80 -2.73
CA LYS A 141 8.08 -14.33 -2.35
C LYS A 141 7.74 -14.81 -0.95
N ILE A 142 7.39 -13.88 -0.05
CA ILE A 142 7.04 -14.17 1.35
C ILE A 142 5.57 -14.57 1.45
N THR A 143 4.71 -13.87 0.72
CA THR A 143 3.26 -14.06 0.72
C THR A 143 2.82 -15.13 -0.26
N ARG A 144 1.63 -15.66 -0.02
CA ARG A 144 0.85 -16.45 -0.96
C ARG A 144 -0.35 -15.63 -1.39
N ASP A 145 -0.59 -15.50 -2.69
CA ASP A 145 -1.70 -14.71 -3.18
C ASP A 145 -3.04 -15.35 -2.83
N HIS A 146 -3.97 -14.56 -2.35
CA HIS A 146 -5.35 -14.97 -2.16
C HIS A 146 -6.12 -14.69 -3.46
N SER A 147 -5.85 -15.51 -4.48
CA SER A 147 -6.49 -15.43 -5.79
C SER A 147 -7.00 -16.81 -6.23
N LEU A 148 -8.04 -16.78 -7.05
CA LEU A 148 -8.61 -18.02 -7.58
C LEU A 148 -7.58 -18.85 -8.35
N VAL A 149 -6.73 -18.18 -9.15
CA VAL A 149 -5.72 -18.89 -9.95
C VAL A 149 -4.64 -19.51 -9.08
N GLN A 150 -4.27 -18.90 -7.94
CA GLN A 150 -3.34 -19.49 -7.00
C GLN A 150 -3.92 -20.77 -6.38
N ASP A 151 -5.22 -20.76 -6.02
CA ASP A 151 -5.90 -21.94 -5.51
C ASP A 151 -5.97 -23.07 -6.54
N LEU A 152 -6.17 -22.74 -7.83
CA LEU A 152 -6.17 -23.71 -8.93
C LEU A 152 -4.78 -24.30 -9.18
N VAL A 153 -3.72 -23.51 -9.11
CA VAL A 153 -2.33 -23.98 -9.23
C VAL A 153 -1.99 -24.95 -8.12
N GLU A 154 -2.29 -24.61 -6.88
CA GLU A 154 -1.98 -25.47 -5.72
C GLU A 154 -2.80 -26.78 -5.72
N SER A 155 -4.01 -26.74 -6.26
CA SER A 155 -4.83 -27.94 -6.46
C SER A 155 -4.35 -28.81 -7.64
N GLY A 156 -3.33 -28.35 -8.38
CA GLY A 156 -2.81 -29.03 -9.56
C GLY A 156 -3.76 -29.03 -10.77
N ILE A 157 -4.77 -28.14 -10.77
CA ILE A 157 -5.77 -28.04 -11.86
C ILE A 157 -5.16 -27.29 -13.04
N ILE A 158 -4.36 -26.24 -12.79
CA ILE A 158 -3.63 -25.47 -13.79
C ILE A 158 -2.16 -25.33 -13.38
N SER A 159 -1.28 -25.09 -14.35
CA SER A 159 0.12 -24.73 -14.11
C SER A 159 0.27 -23.23 -13.79
N GLU A 160 1.41 -22.81 -13.22
CA GLU A 160 1.75 -21.39 -13.01
C GLU A 160 1.73 -20.59 -14.32
N THR A 161 2.15 -21.21 -15.44
CA THR A 161 2.14 -20.58 -16.76
C THR A 161 0.71 -20.33 -17.25
N GLU A 162 -0.21 -21.27 -17.01
CA GLU A 162 -1.62 -21.12 -17.38
C GLU A 162 -2.31 -20.08 -16.48
N ALA A 163 -1.93 -19.97 -15.20
CA ALA A 163 -2.47 -19.00 -14.26
C ALA A 163 -2.25 -17.56 -14.74
N THR A 164 -1.08 -17.25 -15.31
CA THR A 164 -0.71 -15.90 -15.78
C THR A 164 -1.68 -15.38 -16.85
N ASN A 165 -2.20 -16.25 -17.73
CA ASN A 165 -3.09 -15.88 -18.82
C ASN A 165 -4.55 -16.32 -18.58
N HIS A 166 -4.89 -16.72 -17.36
CA HIS A 166 -6.22 -17.21 -17.04
C HIS A 166 -7.25 -16.07 -17.06
N PRO A 167 -8.48 -16.29 -17.62
CA PRO A 167 -9.52 -15.25 -17.65
C PRO A 167 -9.90 -14.69 -16.28
N GLN A 168 -9.66 -15.45 -15.22
CA GLN A 168 -9.93 -15.08 -13.84
C GLN A 168 -8.64 -14.81 -13.04
N ALA A 169 -7.55 -14.41 -13.68
CA ALA A 169 -6.27 -14.13 -13.04
C ALA A 169 -6.36 -13.02 -11.97
N ASN A 170 -7.32 -12.11 -12.11
CA ASN A 170 -7.54 -10.99 -11.20
C ASN A 170 -8.68 -11.23 -10.18
N VAL A 171 -9.17 -12.47 -10.05
CA VAL A 171 -10.21 -12.78 -9.05
C VAL A 171 -9.55 -13.03 -7.69
N ILE A 172 -9.68 -12.06 -6.79
CA ILE A 172 -9.19 -12.13 -5.41
C ILE A 172 -10.19 -12.91 -4.55
N THR A 173 -9.71 -13.81 -3.71
CA THR A 173 -10.53 -14.65 -2.83
C THR A 173 -10.60 -14.14 -1.39
N ARG A 174 -9.73 -13.20 -0.99
CA ARG A 174 -9.73 -12.56 0.33
C ARG A 174 -9.27 -11.11 0.22
N ALA A 175 -10.01 -10.19 0.85
CA ALA A 175 -9.66 -8.77 0.90
C ALA A 175 -10.25 -8.12 2.17
N VAL A 176 -9.69 -6.99 2.59
CA VAL A 176 -10.25 -6.14 3.63
C VAL A 176 -11.50 -5.46 3.07
N GLY A 177 -12.64 -5.57 3.75
CA GLY A 177 -13.92 -5.05 3.26
C GLY A 177 -14.74 -6.01 2.38
N ALA A 178 -14.18 -7.18 2.00
CA ALA A 178 -14.91 -8.20 1.25
C ALA A 178 -16.04 -8.87 2.08
N ASP A 179 -16.87 -9.72 1.44
CA ASP A 179 -18.12 -10.24 1.98
C ASP A 179 -17.99 -11.22 3.17
N ALA A 180 -16.79 -11.61 3.58
CA ALA A 180 -16.59 -12.48 4.74
C ALA A 180 -16.98 -11.75 6.05
N ASP A 181 -17.60 -12.49 6.99
CA ASP A 181 -17.99 -11.92 8.29
C ASP A 181 -16.78 -11.56 9.16
N ALA A 182 -15.66 -12.25 9.00
CA ALA A 182 -14.42 -12.02 9.70
C ALA A 182 -13.26 -11.88 8.73
N LEU A 183 -12.37 -10.95 9.01
CA LEU A 183 -11.13 -10.77 8.25
C LEU A 183 -10.16 -11.93 8.53
N ASN A 184 -9.83 -12.70 7.50
CA ASN A 184 -8.82 -13.74 7.58
C ASN A 184 -7.49 -13.22 7.05
N LEU A 185 -6.54 -12.99 7.97
CA LEU A 185 -5.19 -12.56 7.66
C LEU A 185 -4.23 -13.74 7.74
N ASP A 186 -3.51 -14.01 6.67
CA ASP A 186 -2.36 -14.89 6.73
C ASP A 186 -1.19 -14.16 7.39
N LYS A 187 -0.28 -14.94 7.98
CA LYS A 187 0.90 -14.41 8.67
C LYS A 187 2.13 -15.25 8.39
N ARG A 188 3.24 -14.59 8.10
CA ARG A 188 4.58 -15.17 8.07
C ARG A 188 5.54 -14.37 8.92
N THR A 189 6.44 -15.04 9.63
CA THR A 189 7.48 -14.41 10.42
C THR A 189 8.85 -14.94 9.99
N GLY A 190 9.88 -14.13 10.20
CA GLY A 190 11.24 -14.53 9.87
C GLY A 190 12.29 -13.67 10.58
N ARG A 191 13.54 -14.03 10.37
CA ARG A 191 14.69 -13.23 10.79
C ARG A 191 15.35 -12.60 9.60
N LEU A 192 15.74 -11.34 9.77
CA LEU A 192 16.54 -10.57 8.81
C LEU A 192 18.03 -10.75 9.13
N VAL A 193 18.83 -10.66 8.09
CA VAL A 193 20.30 -10.54 8.21
C VAL A 193 20.72 -9.25 7.52
N LEU A 194 21.83 -8.67 7.96
CA LEU A 194 22.33 -7.42 7.38
C LEU A 194 22.50 -7.54 5.85
N GLY A 195 22.00 -6.57 5.13
CA GLY A 195 21.96 -6.55 3.67
C GLY A 195 20.68 -7.15 3.07
N ASP A 196 19.75 -7.65 3.89
CA ASP A 196 18.43 -8.04 3.41
C ASP A 196 17.63 -6.83 2.95
N ARG A 197 16.82 -7.04 1.95
CA ARG A 197 15.87 -6.06 1.42
C ARG A 197 14.50 -6.67 1.31
N LEU A 198 13.49 -6.02 1.86
CA LEU A 198 12.08 -6.38 1.67
C LEU A 198 11.45 -5.46 0.61
N LEU A 199 10.55 -6.02 -0.18
CA LEU A 199 9.69 -5.27 -1.10
C LEU A 199 8.24 -5.63 -0.80
N LEU A 200 7.39 -4.62 -0.58
CA LEU A 200 5.94 -4.73 -0.63
C LEU A 200 5.48 -4.00 -1.90
N CYS A 201 4.55 -4.58 -2.63
CA CYS A 201 4.02 -3.91 -3.83
C CYS A 201 2.57 -4.31 -4.12
N SER A 202 1.88 -3.48 -4.93
CA SER A 202 0.63 -3.87 -5.56
C SER A 202 0.87 -4.83 -6.73
N ASP A 203 -0.19 -5.45 -7.19
CA ASP A 203 -0.14 -6.44 -8.26
C ASP A 203 0.25 -5.83 -9.63
N GLY A 204 -0.02 -4.53 -9.84
CA GLY A 204 0.41 -3.82 -11.03
C GLY A 204 1.94 -3.80 -11.21
N LEU A 205 2.72 -3.88 -10.13
CA LEU A 205 4.16 -4.08 -10.23
C LEU A 205 4.50 -5.54 -10.54
N SER A 206 4.01 -6.47 -9.71
CA SER A 206 4.41 -7.88 -9.73
C SER A 206 3.85 -8.66 -10.93
N LYS A 207 2.73 -8.24 -11.49
CA LYS A 207 2.18 -8.79 -12.74
C LYS A 207 2.87 -8.23 -13.99
N THR A 208 3.48 -7.04 -13.89
CA THR A 208 4.15 -6.38 -15.02
C THR A 208 5.63 -6.77 -15.13
N LEU A 209 6.33 -6.91 -14.01
CA LEU A 209 7.76 -7.24 -13.99
C LEU A 209 7.98 -8.68 -13.50
N SER A 210 8.83 -9.44 -14.22
CA SER A 210 9.20 -10.78 -13.78
C SER A 210 10.04 -10.75 -12.49
N ASN A 211 10.07 -11.89 -11.78
CA ASN A 211 10.86 -12.01 -10.55
C ASN A 211 12.36 -11.74 -10.79
N GLU A 212 12.89 -12.13 -11.95
CA GLU A 212 14.27 -11.88 -12.34
C GLU A 212 14.52 -10.36 -12.51
N ARG A 213 13.57 -9.67 -13.16
CA ARG A 213 13.67 -8.22 -13.34
C ARG A 213 13.54 -7.46 -12.02
N LEU A 214 12.64 -7.89 -11.14
CA LEU A 214 12.53 -7.36 -9.79
C LEU A 214 13.82 -7.56 -8.99
N ALA A 215 14.40 -8.77 -9.04
CA ALA A 215 15.66 -9.06 -8.35
C ALA A 215 16.81 -8.17 -8.86
N GLU A 216 16.93 -7.99 -10.17
CA GLU A 216 17.94 -7.13 -10.79
C GLU A 216 17.81 -5.67 -10.32
N LEU A 217 16.58 -5.11 -10.39
CA LEU A 217 16.31 -3.74 -9.99
C LEU A 217 16.54 -3.51 -8.49
N LEU A 218 16.15 -4.48 -7.66
CA LEU A 218 16.35 -4.43 -6.22
C LEU A 218 17.83 -4.56 -5.82
N SER A 219 18.64 -5.30 -6.57
CA SER A 219 20.08 -5.46 -6.32
C SER A 219 20.87 -4.17 -6.60
N GLY A 220 20.33 -3.24 -7.37
CA GLY A 220 21.01 -2.02 -7.80
C GLY A 220 21.27 -1.00 -6.69
N GLY A 221 20.59 -1.06 -5.55
CA GLY A 221 20.74 -0.13 -4.42
C GLY A 221 20.39 1.32 -4.77
N GLY A 222 20.50 2.22 -3.78
CA GLY A 222 20.37 3.66 -3.97
C GLY A 222 19.05 4.27 -3.46
N ASP A 223 19.04 5.62 -3.34
CA ASP A 223 17.93 6.36 -2.72
C ASP A 223 16.65 6.43 -3.59
N THR A 224 16.74 6.08 -4.88
CA THR A 224 15.64 6.10 -5.85
C THR A 224 15.14 4.71 -6.23
N SER A 225 15.39 3.70 -5.42
CA SER A 225 15.10 2.31 -5.80
C SER A 225 13.60 2.03 -5.97
N ALA A 226 12.72 2.66 -5.18
CA ALA A 226 11.27 2.52 -5.33
C ALA A 226 10.77 3.17 -6.62
N GLU A 227 11.21 4.37 -6.92
CA GLU A 227 10.89 5.08 -8.17
C GLU A 227 11.40 4.32 -9.40
N ARG A 228 12.59 3.69 -9.32
CA ARG A 228 13.10 2.87 -10.42
C ARG A 228 12.23 1.66 -10.72
N LEU A 229 11.67 1.01 -9.69
CA LEU A 229 10.72 -0.08 -9.88
C LEU A 229 9.45 0.40 -10.57
N VAL A 230 8.87 1.50 -10.08
CA VAL A 230 7.67 2.10 -10.68
C VAL A 230 7.93 2.51 -12.13
N MET A 231 9.04 3.21 -12.40
CA MET A 231 9.40 3.61 -13.77
C MET A 231 9.60 2.40 -14.69
N ALA A 232 10.26 1.34 -14.22
CA ALA A 232 10.45 0.12 -15.01
C ALA A 232 9.11 -0.55 -15.35
N ALA A 233 8.14 -0.53 -14.45
CA ALA A 233 6.79 -1.03 -14.73
C ALA A 233 6.05 -0.15 -15.75
N LEU A 234 6.18 1.18 -15.66
CA LEU A 234 5.60 2.11 -16.64
C LEU A 234 6.23 1.96 -18.02
N ASP A 235 7.54 1.77 -18.09
CA ASP A 235 8.26 1.50 -19.34
C ASP A 235 7.78 0.16 -19.97
N ALA A 236 7.43 -0.80 -19.13
CA ALA A 236 6.81 -2.07 -19.53
C ALA A 236 5.29 -1.96 -19.75
N GLN A 237 4.74 -0.73 -19.79
CA GLN A 237 3.34 -0.42 -20.06
C GLN A 237 2.37 -0.98 -19.02
N ALA A 238 2.71 -0.91 -17.73
CA ALA A 238 1.79 -1.24 -16.65
C ALA A 238 0.50 -0.41 -16.78
N ILE A 239 -0.62 -1.09 -17.00
CA ILE A 239 -1.93 -0.44 -17.18
C ILE A 239 -2.62 -0.16 -15.84
N ASP A 240 -2.28 -0.92 -14.81
CA ASP A 240 -2.83 -0.78 -13.46
C ASP A 240 -2.00 0.16 -12.58
N ASN A 241 -2.53 0.49 -11.41
CA ASN A 241 -1.81 1.25 -10.40
C ASN A 241 -0.55 0.48 -9.97
N VAL A 242 0.54 1.19 -9.73
CA VAL A 242 1.84 0.60 -9.41
C VAL A 242 2.37 1.24 -8.14
N THR A 243 2.47 0.46 -7.09
CA THR A 243 2.98 0.90 -5.80
C THR A 243 4.09 -0.02 -5.31
N ALA A 244 5.17 0.55 -4.80
CA ALA A 244 6.31 -0.17 -4.23
C ALA A 244 6.78 0.48 -2.93
N VAL A 245 7.00 -0.32 -1.90
CA VAL A 245 7.69 0.05 -0.66
C VAL A 245 8.89 -0.86 -0.49
N ILE A 246 10.08 -0.29 -0.44
CA ILE A 246 11.35 -0.99 -0.25
C ILE A 246 11.85 -0.71 1.16
N ILE A 247 12.32 -1.75 1.84
CA ILE A 247 12.84 -1.68 3.19
C ILE A 247 14.21 -2.36 3.19
N ASP A 248 15.25 -1.59 3.48
CA ASP A 248 16.62 -2.07 3.65
C ASP A 248 16.90 -2.34 5.12
N PHE A 249 17.49 -3.49 5.43
CA PHE A 249 17.99 -3.83 6.75
C PHE A 249 19.52 -3.80 6.74
N ASP A 250 20.08 -2.69 7.20
CA ASP A 250 21.53 -2.42 7.15
C ASP A 250 22.13 -2.35 8.56
N ALA A 251 23.45 -2.39 8.65
CA ALA A 251 24.14 -2.08 9.89
C ALA A 251 23.81 -0.64 10.32
N ASP A 252 23.56 -0.45 11.60
CA ASP A 252 23.46 0.89 12.17
C ASP A 252 24.83 1.55 12.11
N ASP A 253 24.98 2.51 11.20
CA ASP A 253 26.20 3.29 11.01
C ASP A 253 26.30 4.51 11.94
N GLY A 254 25.36 4.63 12.90
CA GLY A 254 25.37 5.69 13.90
C GLY A 254 25.13 7.11 13.33
N SER A 255 24.83 7.21 12.04
CA SER A 255 24.51 8.46 11.37
C SER A 255 23.00 8.69 11.30
N THR A 256 22.32 8.72 12.43
CA THR A 256 20.94 9.22 12.47
C THR A 256 20.98 10.73 12.35
N SER A 257 21.07 11.24 11.13
CA SER A 257 20.78 12.64 10.86
C SER A 257 19.28 12.85 11.08
N LEU A 258 18.94 13.62 12.11
CA LEU A 258 17.65 14.23 12.35
C LEU A 258 17.27 15.10 11.12
N GLN A 259 16.60 14.51 10.15
CA GLN A 259 15.88 15.24 9.12
C GLN A 259 14.48 14.63 8.96
N ALA A 260 13.66 14.89 9.98
CA ALA A 260 12.22 14.88 9.79
C ALA A 260 11.84 16.22 9.16
N SER A 261 11.74 16.27 7.85
CA SER A 261 10.98 17.32 7.18
C SER A 261 9.57 16.75 6.92
N PRO A 262 8.51 17.36 7.48
CA PRO A 262 7.16 16.99 7.11
C PRO A 262 6.93 17.44 5.66
N SER A 263 6.71 16.50 4.75
CA SER A 263 6.19 16.80 3.42
C SER A 263 4.79 17.39 3.58
N SER A 264 4.71 18.70 3.46
CA SER A 264 3.47 19.44 3.34
C SER A 264 2.77 19.05 2.03
N VAL A 265 1.59 18.49 2.16
CA VAL A 265 0.60 18.37 1.09
C VAL A 265 0.39 19.77 0.49
N PRO A 266 0.49 19.97 -0.83
CA PRO A 266 0.14 21.27 -1.41
C PRO A 266 -1.38 21.46 -1.34
N ALA A 267 -1.80 22.43 -0.51
CA ALA A 267 -3.16 22.92 -0.48
C ALA A 267 -3.50 23.54 -1.84
N SER A 268 -4.61 23.13 -2.41
CA SER A 268 -5.23 23.75 -3.58
C SER A 268 -5.48 25.24 -3.35
N PRO A 269 -5.24 26.12 -4.33
CA PRO A 269 -5.47 27.55 -4.16
C PRO A 269 -6.98 27.84 -4.13
N SER A 270 -7.44 28.38 -3.01
CA SER A 270 -8.74 29.00 -2.88
C SER A 270 -8.83 30.22 -3.79
N ALA A 271 -9.86 30.28 -4.63
CA ALA A 271 -10.19 31.44 -5.43
C ALA A 271 -10.59 32.63 -4.52
N GLU A 272 -9.77 33.64 -4.48
CA GLU A 272 -10.13 34.93 -3.92
C GLU A 272 -11.15 35.63 -4.84
N ALA A 273 -12.34 35.90 -4.29
CA ALA A 273 -13.32 36.79 -4.87
C ALA A 273 -12.91 38.25 -4.61
N SER A 274 -12.51 38.97 -5.64
CA SER A 274 -12.33 40.41 -5.56
C SER A 274 -13.71 41.10 -5.68
N ALA A 275 -14.08 41.77 -4.58
CA ALA A 275 -15.16 42.76 -4.59
C ALA A 275 -14.68 44.05 -5.28
N GLY A 276 -15.38 44.47 -6.30
CA GLY A 276 -15.22 45.77 -6.94
C GLY A 276 -16.60 46.40 -7.15
N SER A 277 -16.87 47.44 -6.34
CA SER A 277 -18.02 48.35 -6.37
C SER A 277 -18.04 49.19 -7.63
N SER A 278 -19.22 49.35 -8.26
CA SER A 278 -19.73 50.70 -8.61
C SER A 278 -21.18 50.61 -9.13
N ALA A 279 -21.95 51.52 -8.62
CA ALA A 279 -23.32 51.82 -8.93
C ALA A 279 -23.48 52.32 -10.38
N ASP A 280 -24.63 52.09 -11.03
CA ASP A 280 -25.52 53.19 -11.40
C ASP A 280 -26.84 52.71 -12.04
N GLU A 281 -27.85 53.45 -11.77
CA GLU A 281 -29.23 53.54 -12.16
C GLU A 281 -29.60 53.22 -13.64
N HIS A 282 -30.76 52.64 -13.90
CA HIS A 282 -31.98 53.26 -14.42
C HIS A 282 -33.07 52.25 -14.85
N ARG A 283 -34.26 52.44 -14.23
CA ARG A 283 -35.64 52.48 -14.79
C ARG A 283 -36.02 51.55 -15.96
N GLY A 284 -37.12 50.82 -15.73
CA GLY A 284 -38.25 50.99 -16.58
C GLY A 284 -39.04 49.76 -17.01
N VAL A 285 -40.26 49.64 -16.42
CA VAL A 285 -41.56 49.33 -17.04
C VAL A 285 -41.92 47.90 -17.44
N ALA A 286 -42.98 47.48 -16.79
CA ALA A 286 -44.01 46.48 -16.92
C ALA A 286 -44.43 45.99 -18.32
N HIS A 287 -44.90 44.74 -18.35
CA HIS A 287 -46.19 44.20 -18.79
C HIS A 287 -46.01 42.70 -18.97
N ASP A 288 -46.72 41.89 -18.23
CA ASP A 288 -48.10 41.42 -18.23
C ASP A 288 -48.32 40.33 -19.30
N ASP A 289 -49.07 39.39 -18.84
CA ASP A 289 -49.85 38.35 -19.52
C ASP A 289 -49.36 36.90 -19.45
N GLY A 290 -50.19 36.21 -18.73
CA GLY A 290 -50.22 34.84 -18.38
C GLY A 290 -50.75 33.88 -19.45
N PRO A 291 -51.07 32.62 -19.02
CA PRO A 291 -51.00 31.42 -19.87
C PRO A 291 -52.27 31.14 -20.64
N PRO A 292 -52.35 30.12 -21.50
CA PRO A 292 -52.83 28.84 -21.07
C PRO A 292 -52.44 27.57 -21.89
N VAL A 293 -52.57 26.43 -21.16
CA VAL A 293 -53.25 25.15 -21.45
C VAL A 293 -52.93 24.38 -22.76
N GLY A 294 -52.58 23.12 -22.58
CA GLY A 294 -53.22 21.98 -23.21
C GLY A 294 -52.53 21.31 -24.38
N ALA A 295 -52.09 20.14 -24.17
CA ALA A 295 -52.46 18.85 -24.74
C ALA A 295 -51.39 17.83 -24.38
#